data_e4cb9ccd7f902d52293dd38678119a03
#
_entry.id   e4cb9ccd7f902d52293dd38678119a03
#
_cell.length_a   1.000
_cell.length_b   1.000
_cell.length_c   1.000
_cell.angle_alpha   90.00
_cell.angle_beta   90.00
_cell.angle_gamma   90.00
#
_symmetry.space_group_name_H-M   'P 1'
#
loop_
_entity.id
_entity.type
_entity.pdbx_description
1 polymer ?
#
loop_
_entity_poly.entity_id
_entity_poly.type
_entity_poly.pdbx_seq_one_letter_code
_entity_poly.pdbx_strand_id
1 'polypeptide(L)'
;MRVHVVDPPAYTPPYDHALSSALAAAGADVTLVTSAFPYGEVPRGDGYRLDERFYRRSAGAPGGTLRRLTRLAAHVPDMLAYRRAAAAADVVHLQWLTVGQVDERLLPRRPLVLTAHDVLPREPRPGQVAAQARLLGRMDAVVVLSEHGRGRLVGEVGIDPGRVEVIPHGVLDHLTHVEPDPLPAELAAVEVPVVLCFGLMRPYKGLDVLVQAWEGIGDAELWVVGRPRMDTAALHATAPPGVRFVERFVDGGEAAAFFRRADLAVLPYREIEGSGVLATALAFGLPLLLTDVGSFPEVAATGAAELVPPGDPVALNGALAGLVGDPARRRALAAASAAAAAGPYAWGPIAERHLALYARLVG
;
A
#
# COMPACT_ATOMS: atom_id res chain seq x y z
N MET A 1 -25.31 10.29 0.59
CA MET A 1 -24.28 10.97 -0.21
C MET A 1 -23.79 10.00 -1.27
N ARG A 2 -23.72 10.41 -2.54
CA ARG A 2 -23.24 9.59 -3.66
C ARG A 2 -21.75 9.86 -3.87
N VAL A 3 -20.93 8.83 -3.74
CA VAL A 3 -19.47 8.93 -3.81
C VAL A 3 -18.95 8.08 -4.96
N HIS A 4 -18.13 8.65 -5.84
CA HIS A 4 -17.33 7.89 -6.78
C HIS A 4 -15.92 7.75 -6.24
N VAL A 5 -15.48 6.53 -5.93
CA VAL A 5 -14.08 6.18 -5.72
C VAL A 5 -13.48 5.83 -7.08
N VAL A 6 -12.38 6.47 -7.47
CA VAL A 6 -11.93 6.43 -8.87
C VAL A 6 -10.46 6.06 -8.98
N ASP A 7 -10.19 4.90 -9.55
CA ASP A 7 -8.83 4.44 -9.89
C ASP A 7 -8.79 3.93 -11.33
N PRO A 8 -8.61 4.82 -12.32
CA PRO A 8 -8.58 4.43 -13.73
C PRO A 8 -7.58 3.32 -14.05
N PRO A 9 -6.32 3.36 -13.54
CA PRO A 9 -5.36 2.30 -13.81
C PRO A 9 -5.60 0.98 -13.07
N ALA A 10 -6.47 0.93 -12.06
CA ALA A 10 -6.60 -0.16 -11.10
C ALA A 10 -5.23 -0.46 -10.46
N TYR A 11 -4.63 0.55 -9.82
CA TYR A 11 -3.27 0.46 -9.30
C TYR A 11 -3.23 -0.16 -7.90
N THR A 12 -4.23 0.17 -7.06
CA THR A 12 -4.36 -0.32 -5.68
C THR A 12 -5.69 -1.01 -5.40
N PRO A 13 -6.11 -2.03 -6.19
CA PRO A 13 -7.44 -2.61 -6.06
C PRO A 13 -7.81 -3.07 -4.64
N PRO A 14 -6.93 -3.74 -3.85
CA PRO A 14 -7.31 -4.15 -2.49
C PRO A 14 -7.69 -2.97 -1.58
N TYR A 15 -7.00 -1.83 -1.71
CA TYR A 15 -7.34 -0.60 -0.99
C TYR A 15 -8.67 -0.02 -1.48
N ASP A 16 -8.86 0.09 -2.79
CA ASP A 16 -10.03 0.72 -3.40
C ASP A 16 -11.32 -0.02 -3.06
N HIS A 17 -11.25 -1.36 -3.10
CA HIS A 17 -12.38 -2.23 -2.73
C HIS A 17 -12.70 -2.12 -1.23
N ALA A 18 -11.68 -2.16 -0.35
CA ALA A 18 -11.84 -2.03 1.09
C ALA A 18 -12.42 -0.66 1.48
N LEU A 19 -11.88 0.43 0.91
CA LEU A 19 -12.41 1.79 1.13
C LEU A 19 -13.86 1.89 0.64
N SER A 20 -14.17 1.36 -0.55
CA SER A 20 -15.52 1.42 -1.12
C SER A 20 -16.54 0.68 -0.26
N SER A 21 -16.19 -0.52 0.24
CA SER A 21 -17.03 -1.29 1.16
C SER A 21 -17.24 -0.55 2.48
N ALA A 22 -16.19 0.00 3.05
CA ALA A 22 -16.27 0.70 4.33
C ALA A 22 -17.14 1.98 4.23
N LEU A 23 -16.98 2.76 3.17
CA LEU A 23 -17.82 3.93 2.91
C LEU A 23 -19.29 3.53 2.71
N ALA A 24 -19.56 2.43 2.01
CA ALA A 24 -20.90 1.91 1.82
C ALA A 24 -21.51 1.43 3.14
N ALA A 25 -20.76 0.68 3.94
CA ALA A 25 -21.18 0.25 5.28
C ALA A 25 -21.48 1.43 6.22
N ALA A 26 -20.78 2.55 6.05
CA ALA A 26 -21.02 3.81 6.76
C ALA A 26 -22.15 4.66 6.15
N GLY A 27 -22.92 4.13 5.18
CA GLY A 27 -24.15 4.71 4.65
C GLY A 27 -24.01 5.58 3.40
N ALA A 28 -22.85 5.58 2.73
CA ALA A 28 -22.71 6.24 1.43
C ALA A 28 -23.22 5.36 0.29
N ASP A 29 -23.76 5.99 -0.79
CA ASP A 29 -24.06 5.34 -2.06
C ASP A 29 -22.79 5.37 -2.93
N VAL A 30 -21.99 4.30 -2.90
CA VAL A 30 -20.66 4.25 -3.47
C VAL A 30 -20.62 3.57 -4.83
N THR A 31 -19.90 4.16 -5.77
CA THR A 31 -19.50 3.51 -7.02
C THR A 31 -17.99 3.52 -7.14
N LEU A 32 -17.37 2.34 -7.17
CA LEU A 32 -15.96 2.18 -7.53
C LEU A 32 -15.84 2.19 -9.05
N VAL A 33 -15.18 3.21 -9.59
CA VAL A 33 -15.01 3.43 -11.03
C VAL A 33 -13.55 3.17 -11.40
N THR A 34 -13.30 2.07 -12.09
CA THR A 34 -11.95 1.58 -12.33
C THR A 34 -11.80 0.90 -13.70
N SER A 35 -10.73 0.17 -13.92
CA SER A 35 -10.53 -0.76 -15.03
C SER A 35 -10.40 -2.19 -14.53
N ALA A 36 -10.68 -3.18 -15.38
CA ALA A 36 -10.41 -4.58 -15.07
C ALA A 36 -8.93 -4.79 -14.70
N PHE A 37 -8.69 -5.42 -13.54
CA PHE A 37 -7.35 -5.71 -13.06
C PHE A 37 -6.80 -6.96 -13.79
N PRO A 38 -5.61 -6.87 -14.42
CA PRO A 38 -5.13 -7.94 -15.30
C PRO A 38 -4.21 -8.98 -14.63
N TYR A 39 -3.93 -8.82 -13.32
CA TYR A 39 -2.88 -9.60 -12.64
C TYR A 39 -3.41 -10.59 -11.59
N GLY A 40 -4.67 -10.94 -11.64
CA GLY A 40 -5.28 -11.91 -10.74
C GLY A 40 -6.66 -11.46 -10.25
N GLU A 41 -7.23 -12.25 -9.36
CA GLU A 41 -8.49 -11.90 -8.72
C GLU A 41 -8.29 -10.78 -7.71
N VAL A 42 -9.26 -9.88 -7.65
CA VAL A 42 -9.30 -8.81 -6.66
C VAL A 42 -10.43 -9.13 -5.70
N PRO A 43 -10.17 -9.15 -4.39
CA PRO A 43 -11.23 -9.37 -3.41
C PRO A 43 -12.25 -8.25 -3.54
N ARG A 44 -13.48 -8.63 -3.84
CA ARG A 44 -14.62 -7.71 -3.92
C ARG A 44 -15.29 -7.67 -2.56
N GLY A 45 -15.51 -6.47 -2.05
CA GLY A 45 -16.36 -6.27 -0.88
C GLY A 45 -17.82 -6.03 -1.29
N ASP A 46 -18.66 -5.84 -0.29
CA ASP A 46 -20.09 -5.66 -0.45
C ASP A 46 -20.52 -4.19 -0.36
N GLY A 47 -21.76 -3.92 -0.77
CA GLY A 47 -22.45 -2.67 -0.51
C GLY A 47 -22.19 -1.53 -1.49
N TYR A 48 -21.28 -1.68 -2.45
CA TYR A 48 -20.98 -0.67 -3.48
C TYR A 48 -21.21 -1.20 -4.89
N ARG A 49 -21.31 -0.30 -5.87
CA ARG A 49 -21.35 -0.64 -7.30
C ARG A 49 -19.95 -0.61 -7.90
N LEU A 50 -19.61 -1.63 -8.69
CA LEU A 50 -18.38 -1.68 -9.48
C LEU A 50 -18.65 -1.25 -10.92
N ASP A 51 -17.91 -0.27 -11.43
CA ASP A 51 -17.97 0.21 -12.80
C ASP A 51 -16.58 0.17 -13.44
N GLU A 52 -16.28 -0.93 -14.11
CA GLU A 52 -15.01 -1.14 -14.83
C GLU A 52 -15.06 -0.49 -16.21
N ARG A 53 -15.25 0.82 -16.29
CA ARG A 53 -15.40 1.55 -17.56
C ARG A 53 -14.13 1.91 -18.26
N PHE A 54 -13.01 2.05 -17.54
CA PHE A 54 -11.75 2.49 -18.12
C PHE A 54 -11.06 1.36 -18.91
N TYR A 55 -10.47 1.73 -20.04
CA TYR A 55 -9.61 0.88 -20.86
C TYR A 55 -10.21 -0.46 -21.32
N ARG A 56 -11.53 -0.54 -21.44
CA ARG A 56 -12.25 -1.75 -21.90
C ARG A 56 -11.80 -2.24 -23.28
N ARG A 57 -11.29 -1.34 -24.12
CA ARG A 57 -10.83 -1.65 -25.47
C ARG A 57 -9.32 -1.83 -25.56
N SER A 58 -8.60 -1.89 -24.43
CA SER A 58 -7.16 -2.11 -24.46
C SER A 58 -6.82 -3.54 -24.89
N ALA A 59 -5.89 -3.66 -25.84
CA ALA A 59 -5.45 -4.93 -26.41
C ALA A 59 -4.01 -5.25 -25.99
N GLY A 60 -3.64 -6.54 -25.97
CA GLY A 60 -2.32 -7.04 -25.67
C GLY A 60 -2.15 -7.60 -24.27
N ALA A 61 -1.05 -8.32 -24.05
CA ALA A 61 -0.73 -8.95 -22.78
C ALA A 61 -0.49 -7.92 -21.66
N PRO A 62 -0.79 -8.25 -20.38
CA PRO A 62 -0.47 -7.42 -19.24
C PRO A 62 1.01 -7.01 -19.22
N GLY A 63 1.27 -5.70 -19.04
CA GLY A 63 2.63 -5.15 -19.06
C GLY A 63 3.27 -4.96 -20.44
N GLY A 64 2.65 -5.44 -21.52
CA GLY A 64 3.17 -5.34 -22.89
C GLY A 64 3.04 -3.93 -23.50
N THR A 65 3.87 -3.64 -24.50
CA THR A 65 3.91 -2.34 -25.20
C THR A 65 2.60 -2.01 -25.90
N LEU A 66 1.98 -2.98 -26.57
CA LEU A 66 0.70 -2.79 -27.26
C LEU A 66 -0.40 -2.37 -26.28
N ARG A 67 -0.48 -3.04 -25.12
CA ARG A 67 -1.45 -2.68 -24.08
C ARG A 67 -1.20 -1.28 -23.54
N ARG A 68 0.06 -0.89 -23.37
CA ARG A 68 0.41 0.48 -22.93
C ARG A 68 -0.05 1.53 -23.94
N LEU A 69 0.20 1.31 -25.23
CA LEU A 69 -0.19 2.23 -26.30
C LEU A 69 -1.72 2.33 -26.43
N THR A 70 -2.43 1.19 -26.43
CA THR A 70 -3.90 1.18 -26.54
C THR A 70 -4.58 1.80 -25.30
N ARG A 71 -4.03 1.61 -24.09
CA ARG A 71 -4.49 2.31 -22.88
C ARG A 71 -4.28 3.81 -22.98
N LEU A 72 -3.12 4.26 -23.45
CA LEU A 72 -2.82 5.68 -23.63
C LEU A 72 -3.78 6.33 -24.65
N ALA A 73 -4.06 5.65 -25.76
CA ALA A 73 -5.02 6.13 -26.76
C ALA A 73 -6.47 6.20 -26.23
N ALA A 74 -6.86 5.24 -25.37
CA ALA A 74 -8.19 5.19 -24.77
C ALA A 74 -8.36 6.20 -23.63
N HIS A 75 -7.27 6.68 -23.01
CA HIS A 75 -7.30 7.44 -21.78
C HIS A 75 -8.15 8.72 -21.87
N VAL A 76 -7.89 9.56 -22.85
CA VAL A 76 -8.62 10.84 -23.02
C VAL A 76 -10.12 10.61 -23.31
N PRO A 77 -10.52 9.75 -24.27
CA PRO A 77 -11.92 9.41 -24.48
C PRO A 77 -12.62 8.88 -23.23
N ASP A 78 -11.96 7.97 -22.47
CA ASP A 78 -12.55 7.35 -21.28
C ASP A 78 -12.71 8.40 -20.16
N MET A 79 -11.73 9.26 -19.94
CA MET A 79 -11.81 10.35 -18.97
C MET A 79 -12.91 11.35 -19.31
N LEU A 80 -13.09 11.71 -20.59
CA LEU A 80 -14.20 12.56 -21.03
C LEU A 80 -15.56 11.91 -20.83
N ALA A 81 -15.67 10.61 -21.09
CA ALA A 81 -16.87 9.83 -20.81
C ALA A 81 -17.15 9.77 -19.30
N TYR A 82 -16.11 9.53 -18.49
CA TYR A 82 -16.23 9.53 -17.04
C TYR A 82 -16.65 10.91 -16.51
N ARG A 83 -16.08 12.00 -17.00
CA ARG A 83 -16.44 13.37 -16.60
C ARG A 83 -17.95 13.64 -16.74
N ARG A 84 -18.63 13.07 -17.76
CA ARG A 84 -20.08 13.15 -17.91
C ARG A 84 -20.79 12.30 -16.85
N ALA A 85 -20.34 11.08 -16.63
CA ALA A 85 -20.92 10.16 -15.64
C ALA A 85 -20.74 10.67 -14.20
N ALA A 86 -19.65 11.36 -13.90
CA ALA A 86 -19.38 11.97 -12.60
C ALA A 86 -20.42 13.03 -12.19
N ALA A 87 -21.26 13.50 -13.13
CA ALA A 87 -22.39 14.38 -12.81
C ALA A 87 -23.41 13.73 -11.85
N ALA A 88 -23.43 12.39 -11.75
CA ALA A 88 -24.29 11.67 -10.82
C ALA A 88 -23.73 11.64 -9.38
N ALA A 89 -22.44 11.91 -9.17
CA ALA A 89 -21.82 11.91 -7.86
C ALA A 89 -21.97 13.24 -7.13
N ASP A 90 -21.99 13.22 -5.81
CA ASP A 90 -21.91 14.41 -4.97
C ASP A 90 -20.42 14.74 -4.71
N VAL A 91 -19.56 13.72 -4.57
CA VAL A 91 -18.09 13.82 -4.41
C VAL A 91 -17.40 12.81 -5.33
N VAL A 92 -16.27 13.21 -5.90
CA VAL A 92 -15.36 12.33 -6.64
C VAL A 92 -14.05 12.21 -5.87
N HIS A 93 -13.73 11.00 -5.42
CA HIS A 93 -12.51 10.68 -4.69
C HIS A 93 -11.56 9.88 -5.59
N LEU A 94 -10.53 10.55 -6.07
CA LEU A 94 -9.50 9.97 -6.94
C LEU A 94 -8.46 9.24 -6.10
N GLN A 95 -8.08 8.02 -6.50
CA GLN A 95 -7.01 7.25 -5.87
C GLN A 95 -5.71 7.38 -6.67
N TRP A 96 -5.81 7.20 -7.97
CA TRP A 96 -4.69 7.36 -8.89
C TRP A 96 -5.12 8.05 -10.16
N LEU A 97 -4.17 8.77 -10.78
CA LEU A 97 -4.33 9.35 -12.10
C LEU A 97 -3.16 8.93 -13.00
N THR A 98 -3.47 8.56 -14.24
CA THR A 98 -2.52 7.89 -15.13
C THR A 98 -1.52 8.85 -15.78
N VAL A 99 -2.00 10.05 -16.18
CA VAL A 99 -1.23 11.05 -16.95
C VAL A 99 -1.49 12.44 -16.37
N GLY A 100 -0.89 12.74 -15.24
CA GLY A 100 -1.16 13.96 -14.46
C GLY A 100 -1.16 15.25 -15.27
N GLN A 101 -0.33 15.38 -16.32
CA GLN A 101 -0.28 16.56 -17.20
C GLN A 101 -1.55 16.72 -18.07
N VAL A 102 -2.23 15.63 -18.38
CA VAL A 102 -3.47 15.61 -19.18
C VAL A 102 -4.67 15.59 -18.26
N ASP A 103 -4.60 14.80 -17.20
CA ASP A 103 -5.70 14.54 -16.26
C ASP A 103 -6.18 15.83 -15.60
N GLU A 104 -5.28 16.77 -15.27
CA GLU A 104 -5.65 18.06 -14.68
C GLU A 104 -6.71 18.84 -15.49
N ARG A 105 -6.78 18.62 -16.83
CA ARG A 105 -7.74 19.25 -17.73
C ARG A 105 -9.00 18.45 -17.93
N LEU A 106 -8.98 17.19 -17.57
CA LEU A 106 -10.06 16.22 -17.76
C LEU A 106 -10.89 15.98 -16.49
N LEU A 107 -10.50 16.60 -15.37
CA LEU A 107 -11.17 16.45 -14.08
C LEU A 107 -12.67 16.78 -14.16
N PRO A 108 -13.54 16.05 -13.44
CA PRO A 108 -14.95 16.36 -13.29
C PRO A 108 -15.17 17.74 -12.63
N ARG A 109 -16.36 18.29 -12.81
CA ARG A 109 -16.81 19.53 -12.14
C ARG A 109 -17.67 19.17 -10.91
N ARG A 110 -17.05 18.53 -9.92
CA ARG A 110 -17.62 18.12 -8.63
C ARG A 110 -16.60 18.39 -7.55
N PRO A 111 -16.97 18.41 -6.29
CA PRO A 111 -15.98 18.36 -5.22
C PRO A 111 -15.00 17.20 -5.45
N LEU A 112 -13.70 17.53 -5.48
CA LEU A 112 -12.62 16.63 -5.83
C LEU A 112 -11.76 16.36 -4.61
N VAL A 113 -11.64 15.10 -4.25
CA VAL A 113 -10.67 14.60 -3.25
C VAL A 113 -9.66 13.71 -3.96
N LEU A 114 -8.39 13.77 -3.58
CA LEU A 114 -7.35 12.85 -4.05
C LEU A 114 -6.65 12.23 -2.85
N THR A 115 -6.55 10.91 -2.79
CA THR A 115 -5.60 10.24 -1.89
C THR A 115 -4.21 10.27 -2.53
N ALA A 116 -3.27 10.97 -1.91
CA ALA A 116 -1.87 10.97 -2.32
C ALA A 116 -1.16 9.76 -1.68
N HIS A 117 -1.25 8.60 -2.33
CA HIS A 117 -0.53 7.39 -1.90
C HIS A 117 0.99 7.56 -1.96
N ASP A 118 1.47 8.31 -2.93
CA ASP A 118 2.82 8.90 -2.98
C ASP A 118 2.65 10.42 -3.16
N VAL A 119 3.25 11.22 -2.28
CA VAL A 119 3.17 12.70 -2.34
C VAL A 119 3.86 13.20 -3.60
N LEU A 120 5.05 12.68 -3.86
CA LEU A 120 5.82 12.95 -5.08
C LEU A 120 6.30 11.62 -5.68
N PRO A 121 6.46 11.55 -7.02
CA PRO A 121 7.08 10.40 -7.65
C PRO A 121 8.50 10.18 -7.12
N ARG A 122 8.85 8.95 -6.75
CA ARG A 122 10.18 8.58 -6.22
C ARG A 122 11.29 8.73 -7.27
N GLU A 123 10.99 8.42 -8.52
CA GLU A 123 11.89 8.56 -9.67
C GLU A 123 11.24 9.52 -10.69
N PRO A 124 11.22 10.85 -10.43
CA PRO A 124 10.44 11.76 -11.24
C PRO A 124 11.07 11.99 -12.62
N ARG A 125 10.23 11.95 -13.64
CA ARG A 125 10.61 12.40 -14.99
C ARG A 125 10.60 13.93 -15.06
N PRO A 126 11.34 14.54 -16.01
CA PRO A 126 11.32 15.99 -16.20
C PRO A 126 9.88 16.54 -16.27
N GLY A 127 9.57 17.54 -15.46
CA GLY A 127 8.26 18.18 -15.38
C GLY A 127 7.16 17.40 -14.63
N GLN A 128 7.40 16.17 -14.17
CA GLN A 128 6.39 15.37 -13.47
C GLN A 128 6.06 15.93 -12.09
N VAL A 129 7.04 16.40 -11.33
CA VAL A 129 6.83 17.03 -10.01
C VAL A 129 5.93 18.27 -10.15
N ALA A 130 6.24 19.16 -11.11
CA ALA A 130 5.42 20.34 -11.36
C ALA A 130 4.00 20.00 -11.83
N ALA A 131 3.83 18.94 -12.63
CA ALA A 131 2.51 18.46 -13.03
C ALA A 131 1.73 17.90 -11.85
N GLN A 132 2.38 17.14 -10.96
CA GLN A 132 1.77 16.62 -9.74
C GLN A 132 1.33 17.76 -8.81
N ALA A 133 2.19 18.76 -8.59
CA ALA A 133 1.85 19.94 -7.79
C ALA A 133 0.63 20.69 -8.34
N ARG A 134 0.57 20.91 -9.66
CA ARG A 134 -0.61 21.55 -10.29
C ARG A 134 -1.87 20.70 -10.14
N LEU A 135 -1.76 19.39 -10.32
CA LEU A 135 -2.89 18.47 -10.16
C LEU A 135 -3.43 18.50 -8.72
N LEU A 136 -2.55 18.41 -7.73
CA LEU A 136 -2.90 18.50 -6.30
C LEU A 136 -3.53 19.86 -5.98
N GLY A 137 -3.01 20.94 -6.57
CA GLY A 137 -3.58 22.28 -6.46
C GLY A 137 -5.00 22.43 -7.00
N ARG A 138 -5.49 21.50 -7.83
CA ARG A 138 -6.88 21.46 -8.37
C ARG A 138 -7.86 20.71 -7.47
N MET A 139 -7.38 20.00 -6.46
CA MET A 139 -8.24 19.24 -5.54
C MET A 139 -8.85 20.18 -4.50
N ASP A 140 -10.10 19.95 -4.12
CA ASP A 140 -10.74 20.64 -3.00
C ASP A 140 -10.19 20.15 -1.67
N ALA A 141 -9.80 18.85 -1.60
CA ALA A 141 -9.04 18.30 -0.49
C ALA A 141 -8.07 17.22 -0.99
N VAL A 142 -6.95 17.06 -0.26
CA VAL A 142 -5.98 15.99 -0.48
C VAL A 142 -5.87 15.17 0.78
N VAL A 143 -6.13 13.87 0.67
CA VAL A 143 -5.90 12.90 1.74
C VAL A 143 -4.47 12.40 1.64
N VAL A 144 -3.74 12.45 2.73
CA VAL A 144 -2.43 11.81 2.92
C VAL A 144 -2.54 10.73 4.00
N LEU A 145 -1.68 9.72 3.93
CA LEU A 145 -1.80 8.54 4.77
C LEU A 145 -1.07 8.67 6.12
N SER A 146 -0.37 9.80 6.34
CA SER A 146 0.46 10.05 7.52
C SER A 146 0.72 11.54 7.75
N GLU A 147 1.09 11.93 8.97
CA GLU A 147 1.57 13.28 9.27
C GLU A 147 2.88 13.59 8.55
N HIS A 148 3.74 12.57 8.34
CA HIS A 148 4.92 12.72 7.48
C HIS A 148 4.51 13.16 6.07
N GLY A 149 3.55 12.49 5.45
CA GLY A 149 3.02 12.85 4.13
C GLY A 149 2.43 14.26 4.10
N ARG A 150 1.73 14.68 5.17
CA ARG A 150 1.23 16.05 5.33
C ARG A 150 2.37 17.06 5.34
N GLY A 151 3.41 16.80 6.16
CA GLY A 151 4.58 17.68 6.24
C GLY A 151 5.24 17.88 4.86
N ARG A 152 5.40 16.80 4.11
CA ARG A 152 5.93 16.84 2.74
C ARG A 152 5.02 17.60 1.76
N LEU A 153 3.72 17.31 1.80
CA LEU A 153 2.75 17.93 0.90
C LEU A 153 2.67 19.46 1.10
N VAL A 154 2.68 19.89 2.35
CA VAL A 154 2.67 21.32 2.70
C VAL A 154 4.03 21.97 2.45
N GLY A 155 5.14 21.35 2.92
CA GLY A 155 6.46 21.94 2.89
C GLY A 155 7.15 21.86 1.52
N GLU A 156 7.01 20.75 0.79
CA GLU A 156 7.71 20.55 -0.49
C GLU A 156 6.85 20.91 -1.70
N VAL A 157 5.53 20.67 -1.63
CA VAL A 157 4.61 20.92 -2.74
C VAL A 157 3.89 22.27 -2.62
N GLY A 158 3.77 22.81 -1.40
CA GLY A 158 3.15 24.09 -1.13
C GLY A 158 1.61 24.06 -1.17
N ILE A 159 0.99 22.93 -0.85
CA ILE A 159 -0.47 22.82 -0.74
C ILE A 159 -0.93 23.47 0.57
N ASP A 160 -2.03 24.21 0.51
CA ASP A 160 -2.66 24.84 1.67
C ASP A 160 -2.96 23.78 2.75
N PRO A 161 -2.42 23.93 3.99
CA PRO A 161 -2.66 22.98 5.08
C PRO A 161 -4.15 22.74 5.37
N GLY A 162 -5.02 23.73 5.15
CA GLY A 162 -6.47 23.61 5.33
C GLY A 162 -7.16 22.65 4.34
N ARG A 163 -6.47 22.29 3.26
CA ARG A 163 -6.94 21.33 2.24
C ARG A 163 -6.32 19.96 2.40
N VAL A 164 -5.44 19.74 3.36
CA VAL A 164 -4.76 18.46 3.61
C VAL A 164 -5.37 17.77 4.81
N GLU A 165 -5.91 16.59 4.58
CA GLU A 165 -6.46 15.72 5.62
C GLU A 165 -5.58 14.50 5.79
N VAL A 166 -5.19 14.17 7.04
CA VAL A 166 -4.44 12.94 7.33
C VAL A 166 -5.44 11.85 7.66
N ILE A 167 -5.57 10.83 6.83
CA ILE A 167 -6.39 9.65 7.09
C ILE A 167 -5.51 8.43 6.85
N PRO A 168 -5.23 7.59 7.86
CA PRO A 168 -4.27 6.50 7.72
C PRO A 168 -4.72 5.45 6.70
N HIS A 169 -3.75 4.69 6.19
CA HIS A 169 -4.02 3.54 5.34
C HIS A 169 -4.72 2.45 6.17
N GLY A 170 -5.92 2.05 5.77
CA GLY A 170 -6.62 0.94 6.43
C GLY A 170 -5.88 -0.39 6.24
N VAL A 171 -6.09 -1.32 7.16
CA VAL A 171 -5.50 -2.66 7.07
C VAL A 171 -5.97 -3.38 5.79
N LEU A 172 -5.09 -4.20 5.21
CA LEU A 172 -5.44 -5.06 4.08
C LEU A 172 -5.72 -6.48 4.60
N ASP A 173 -6.93 -6.67 5.10
CA ASP A 173 -7.37 -7.89 5.76
C ASP A 173 -7.90 -8.97 4.81
N HIS A 174 -8.07 -8.68 3.52
CA HIS A 174 -8.61 -9.62 2.55
C HIS A 174 -7.85 -10.97 2.52
N LEU A 175 -6.52 -10.95 2.74
CA LEU A 175 -5.72 -12.17 2.80
C LEU A 175 -5.96 -12.99 4.08
N THR A 176 -6.48 -12.40 5.15
CA THR A 176 -6.82 -13.15 6.37
C THR A 176 -8.03 -14.06 6.18
N HIS A 177 -8.86 -13.77 5.18
CA HIS A 177 -10.07 -14.51 4.82
C HIS A 177 -9.85 -15.53 3.68
N VAL A 178 -8.65 -15.54 3.09
CA VAL A 178 -8.30 -16.50 2.04
C VAL A 178 -7.78 -17.79 2.69
N GLU A 179 -8.23 -18.95 2.18
CA GLU A 179 -7.65 -20.25 2.57
C GLU A 179 -6.18 -20.27 2.11
N PRO A 180 -5.23 -20.55 3.01
CA PRO A 180 -3.83 -20.53 2.63
C PRO A 180 -3.48 -21.75 1.78
N ASP A 181 -2.70 -21.52 0.73
CA ASP A 181 -2.10 -22.60 -0.03
C ASP A 181 -1.02 -23.31 0.79
N PRO A 182 -0.74 -24.59 0.52
CA PRO A 182 0.37 -25.28 1.13
C PRO A 182 1.70 -24.58 0.82
N LEU A 183 2.50 -24.28 1.84
CA LEU A 183 3.88 -23.86 1.64
C LEU A 183 4.69 -24.96 0.95
N PRO A 184 5.73 -24.62 0.18
CA PRO A 184 6.74 -25.58 -0.28
C PRO A 184 7.23 -26.46 0.88
N ALA A 185 7.43 -27.75 0.63
CA ALA A 185 7.72 -28.71 1.69
C ALA A 185 8.93 -28.32 2.57
N GLU A 186 9.96 -27.75 1.95
CA GLU A 186 11.17 -27.26 2.62
C GLU A 186 10.93 -26.04 3.53
N LEU A 187 9.88 -25.25 3.27
CA LEU A 187 9.46 -24.13 4.10
C LEU A 187 8.45 -24.56 5.16
N ALA A 188 7.57 -25.51 4.82
CA ALA A 188 6.59 -26.06 5.73
C ALA A 188 7.26 -26.85 6.89
N ALA A 189 8.44 -27.44 6.65
CA ALA A 189 9.22 -28.17 7.63
C ALA A 189 10.01 -27.29 8.62
N VAL A 190 9.99 -25.96 8.46
CA VAL A 190 10.73 -25.05 9.34
C VAL A 190 10.04 -24.90 10.68
N GLU A 191 10.70 -25.30 11.77
CA GLU A 191 10.16 -25.24 13.14
C GLU A 191 10.66 -24.03 13.93
N VAL A 192 11.76 -23.41 13.49
CA VAL A 192 12.33 -22.21 14.13
C VAL A 192 11.50 -20.94 13.77
N PRO A 193 11.67 -19.84 14.52
CA PRO A 193 11.04 -18.56 14.21
C PRO A 193 11.33 -18.09 12.78
N VAL A 194 10.31 -17.59 12.11
CA VAL A 194 10.40 -17.05 10.75
C VAL A 194 10.24 -15.55 10.76
N VAL A 195 11.25 -14.85 10.24
CA VAL A 195 11.22 -13.41 9.96
C VAL A 195 10.88 -13.22 8.49
N LEU A 196 9.77 -12.54 8.20
CA LEU A 196 9.27 -12.34 6.85
C LEU A 196 9.56 -10.93 6.34
N CYS A 197 10.25 -10.85 5.20
CA CYS A 197 10.35 -9.65 4.37
C CYS A 197 9.59 -9.88 3.06
N PHE A 198 8.45 -9.22 2.87
CA PHE A 198 7.52 -9.52 1.77
C PHE A 198 7.39 -8.38 0.75
N GLY A 199 7.04 -8.75 -0.50
CA GLY A 199 6.61 -7.86 -1.59
C GLY A 199 7.67 -7.60 -2.64
N LEU A 200 7.37 -6.75 -3.62
CA LEU A 200 8.29 -6.46 -4.74
C LEU A 200 9.66 -6.06 -4.22
N MET A 201 10.71 -6.74 -4.67
CA MET A 201 12.08 -6.44 -4.30
C MET A 201 12.56 -5.21 -5.08
N ARG A 202 12.81 -4.13 -4.38
CA ARG A 202 13.26 -2.84 -4.93
C ARG A 202 14.38 -2.26 -4.08
N PRO A 203 15.27 -1.41 -4.63
CA PRO A 203 16.41 -0.85 -3.89
C PRO A 203 16.03 -0.12 -2.60
N TYR A 204 14.92 0.65 -2.62
CA TYR A 204 14.47 1.40 -1.45
C TYR A 204 14.03 0.53 -0.27
N LYS A 205 13.76 -0.76 -0.51
CA LYS A 205 13.35 -1.70 0.54
C LYS A 205 14.50 -2.19 1.44
N GLY A 206 15.75 -1.83 1.14
CA GLY A 206 16.89 -2.10 2.04
C GLY A 206 17.24 -3.58 2.22
N LEU A 207 16.96 -4.43 1.20
CA LEU A 207 17.24 -5.87 1.29
C LEU A 207 18.72 -6.19 1.48
N ASP A 208 19.61 -5.36 0.95
CA ASP A 208 21.06 -5.45 1.16
C ASP A 208 21.43 -5.22 2.62
N VAL A 209 20.83 -4.23 3.28
CA VAL A 209 20.99 -3.98 4.71
C VAL A 209 20.45 -5.14 5.53
N LEU A 210 19.28 -5.70 5.14
CA LEU A 210 18.67 -6.83 5.84
C LEU A 210 19.53 -8.10 5.75
N VAL A 211 20.01 -8.43 4.54
CA VAL A 211 20.90 -9.61 4.34
C VAL A 211 22.16 -9.47 5.16
N GLN A 212 22.78 -8.30 5.15
CA GLN A 212 23.96 -8.01 5.99
C GLN A 212 23.64 -8.11 7.48
N ALA A 213 22.49 -7.61 7.92
CA ALA A 213 22.04 -7.66 9.30
C ALA A 213 21.69 -9.08 9.79
N TRP A 214 21.52 -10.04 8.89
CA TRP A 214 21.21 -11.43 9.26
C TRP A 214 22.45 -12.21 9.71
N GLU A 215 23.65 -11.68 9.52
CA GLU A 215 24.88 -12.34 9.92
C GLU A 215 24.90 -12.66 11.43
N GLY A 216 25.23 -13.92 11.75
CA GLY A 216 25.30 -14.41 13.13
C GLY A 216 23.96 -14.67 13.83
N ILE A 217 22.82 -14.48 13.16
CA ILE A 217 21.51 -14.85 13.70
C ILE A 217 21.31 -16.36 13.48
N GLY A 218 21.28 -17.11 14.58
CA GLY A 218 20.98 -18.54 14.61
C GLY A 218 19.55 -18.82 15.07
N ASP A 219 19.13 -20.09 14.98
CA ASP A 219 17.83 -20.60 15.46
C ASP A 219 16.61 -19.80 14.93
N ALA A 220 16.71 -19.27 13.71
CA ALA A 220 15.63 -18.61 12.99
C ALA A 220 15.89 -18.66 11.48
N GLU A 221 14.87 -18.39 10.67
CA GLU A 221 15.01 -18.19 9.23
C GLU A 221 14.50 -16.82 8.80
N LEU A 222 15.19 -16.20 7.83
CA LEU A 222 14.74 -15.02 7.13
C LEU A 222 14.16 -15.43 5.77
N TRP A 223 12.89 -15.15 5.56
CA TRP A 223 12.23 -15.39 4.29
C TRP A 223 12.04 -14.08 3.53
N VAL A 224 12.74 -13.94 2.40
CA VAL A 224 12.64 -12.80 1.48
C VAL A 224 11.76 -13.22 0.31
N VAL A 225 10.51 -12.79 0.33
CA VAL A 225 9.45 -13.30 -0.55
C VAL A 225 8.93 -12.20 -1.47
N GLY A 226 8.97 -12.41 -2.78
CA GLY A 226 8.36 -11.52 -3.74
C GLY A 226 9.11 -11.42 -5.07
N ARG A 227 8.49 -10.74 -6.03
CA ARG A 227 9.07 -10.64 -7.38
C ARG A 227 10.19 -9.59 -7.43
N PRO A 228 11.39 -9.94 -7.94
CA PRO A 228 12.46 -8.98 -8.15
C PRO A 228 12.12 -7.89 -9.18
N ARG A 229 12.48 -6.66 -8.85
CA ARG A 229 12.49 -5.48 -9.72
C ARG A 229 13.85 -4.78 -9.67
N MET A 230 14.87 -5.49 -9.25
CA MET A 230 16.27 -5.13 -9.18
C MET A 230 17.10 -6.38 -9.41
N ASP A 231 18.40 -6.21 -9.61
CA ASP A 231 19.34 -7.33 -9.61
C ASP A 231 19.54 -7.83 -8.17
N THR A 232 19.39 -9.13 -7.96
CA THR A 232 19.50 -9.79 -6.65
C THR A 232 20.76 -10.68 -6.54
N ALA A 233 21.58 -10.78 -7.59
CA ALA A 233 22.76 -11.64 -7.59
C ALA A 233 23.72 -11.37 -6.43
N ALA A 234 23.93 -10.07 -6.10
CA ALA A 234 24.77 -9.68 -4.96
C ALA A 234 24.16 -10.11 -3.61
N LEU A 235 22.83 -10.07 -3.47
CA LEU A 235 22.16 -10.53 -2.26
C LEU A 235 22.37 -12.03 -2.04
N HIS A 236 22.22 -12.84 -3.09
CA HIS A 236 22.48 -14.28 -3.03
C HIS A 236 23.94 -14.60 -2.70
N ALA A 237 24.87 -13.86 -3.28
CA ALA A 237 26.31 -14.09 -3.07
C ALA A 237 26.77 -13.79 -1.62
N THR A 238 26.05 -12.91 -0.93
CA THR A 238 26.41 -12.48 0.45
C THR A 238 25.43 -12.99 1.52
N ALA A 239 24.40 -13.74 1.13
CA ALA A 239 23.39 -14.22 2.06
C ALA A 239 23.98 -15.21 3.08
N PRO A 240 23.86 -14.93 4.39
CA PRO A 240 24.26 -15.86 5.44
C PRO A 240 23.35 -17.11 5.47
N PRO A 241 23.75 -18.17 6.19
CA PRO A 241 22.87 -19.30 6.47
C PRO A 241 21.54 -18.87 7.10
N GLY A 242 20.45 -19.57 6.78
CA GLY A 242 19.10 -19.25 7.27
C GLY A 242 18.33 -18.21 6.43
N VAL A 243 18.94 -17.62 5.39
CA VAL A 243 18.22 -16.74 4.45
C VAL A 243 17.62 -17.59 3.31
N ARG A 244 16.31 -17.45 3.09
CA ARG A 244 15.57 -18.08 1.99
C ARG A 244 15.00 -17.04 1.06
N PHE A 245 15.20 -17.19 -0.25
CA PHE A 245 14.62 -16.33 -1.28
C PHE A 245 13.51 -17.04 -2.04
N VAL A 246 12.34 -16.39 -2.16
CA VAL A 246 11.24 -16.81 -3.01
C VAL A 246 11.00 -15.71 -4.04
N GLU A 247 11.76 -15.75 -5.13
CA GLU A 247 11.89 -14.67 -6.12
C GLU A 247 10.88 -14.80 -7.27
N ARG A 248 9.62 -14.74 -6.97
CA ARG A 248 8.53 -14.81 -7.96
C ARG A 248 7.32 -14.00 -7.52
N PHE A 249 6.36 -13.90 -8.40
CA PHE A 249 5.04 -13.44 -7.99
C PHE A 249 4.40 -14.51 -7.09
N VAL A 250 3.83 -14.05 -5.99
CA VAL A 250 3.12 -14.86 -4.99
C VAL A 250 1.67 -14.43 -5.04
N ASP A 251 0.75 -15.35 -5.24
CA ASP A 251 -0.68 -15.07 -5.30
C ASP A 251 -1.34 -14.92 -3.91
N GLY A 252 -2.66 -14.77 -3.88
CA GLY A 252 -3.37 -14.49 -2.63
C GLY A 252 -3.31 -15.61 -1.61
N GLY A 253 -3.53 -16.86 -2.02
CA GLY A 253 -3.51 -18.04 -1.12
C GLY A 253 -2.12 -18.30 -0.57
N GLU A 254 -1.12 -18.21 -1.44
CA GLU A 254 0.27 -18.39 -1.08
C GLU A 254 0.78 -17.23 -0.19
N ALA A 255 0.40 -15.99 -0.49
CA ALA A 255 0.72 -14.85 0.37
C ALA A 255 0.13 -15.03 1.78
N ALA A 256 -1.12 -15.48 1.89
CA ALA A 256 -1.75 -15.78 3.16
C ALA A 256 -0.97 -16.85 3.96
N ALA A 257 -0.43 -17.88 3.28
CA ALA A 257 0.39 -18.90 3.92
C ALA A 257 1.69 -18.33 4.51
N PHE A 258 2.40 -17.46 3.76
CA PHE A 258 3.61 -16.79 4.24
C PHE A 258 3.34 -15.91 5.46
N PHE A 259 2.30 -15.07 5.40
CA PHE A 259 1.96 -14.18 6.52
C PHE A 259 1.50 -14.97 7.76
N ARG A 260 0.74 -16.06 7.59
CA ARG A 260 0.31 -16.93 8.73
C ARG A 260 1.47 -17.68 9.37
N ARG A 261 2.51 -18.04 8.59
CA ARG A 261 3.69 -18.75 9.12
C ARG A 261 4.68 -17.81 9.80
N ALA A 262 4.67 -16.55 9.48
CA ALA A 262 5.63 -15.58 10.00
C ALA A 262 5.45 -15.33 11.51
N ASP A 263 6.57 -15.27 12.24
CA ASP A 263 6.63 -14.89 13.65
C ASP A 263 6.98 -13.40 13.85
N LEU A 264 7.49 -12.75 12.80
CA LEU A 264 7.90 -11.35 12.77
C LEU A 264 7.89 -10.87 11.32
N ALA A 265 7.37 -9.67 11.06
CA ALA A 265 7.55 -8.99 9.77
C ALA A 265 8.61 -7.89 9.90
N VAL A 266 9.56 -7.86 8.95
CA VAL A 266 10.61 -6.86 8.89
C VAL A 266 10.49 -6.02 7.61
N LEU A 267 10.48 -4.68 7.76
CA LEU A 267 10.43 -3.73 6.65
C LEU A 267 11.60 -2.72 6.80
N PRO A 268 12.79 -3.07 6.31
CA PRO A 268 14.03 -2.29 6.51
C PRO A 268 14.18 -1.18 5.47
N TYR A 269 13.08 -0.47 5.19
CA TYR A 269 13.00 0.47 4.08
C TYR A 269 13.88 1.70 4.31
N ARG A 270 14.40 2.27 3.21
CA ARG A 270 15.15 3.53 3.22
C ARG A 270 14.25 4.75 3.14
N GLU A 271 13.08 4.56 2.55
CA GLU A 271 12.06 5.60 2.39
C GLU A 271 10.69 4.97 2.17
N ILE A 272 9.62 5.62 2.62
CA ILE A 272 8.24 5.17 2.37
C ILE A 272 7.23 6.30 2.63
N GLU A 273 6.15 6.33 1.88
CA GLU A 273 4.94 7.11 2.16
C GLU A 273 3.87 6.22 2.80
N GLY A 274 3.49 5.16 2.08
CA GLY A 274 2.56 4.14 2.53
C GLY A 274 3.01 2.74 2.12
N SER A 275 2.64 1.71 2.87
CA SER A 275 3.02 0.33 2.61
C SER A 275 1.84 -0.63 2.73
N GLY A 276 1.39 -1.18 1.61
CA GLY A 276 0.41 -2.26 1.62
C GLY A 276 0.90 -3.51 2.37
N VAL A 277 2.22 -3.77 2.35
CA VAL A 277 2.82 -4.88 3.12
C VAL A 277 2.67 -4.64 4.62
N LEU A 278 2.90 -3.42 5.10
CA LEU A 278 2.66 -3.04 6.49
C LEU A 278 1.19 -3.23 6.87
N ALA A 279 0.28 -2.71 6.03
CA ALA A 279 -1.15 -2.84 6.25
C ALA A 279 -1.63 -4.30 6.27
N THR A 280 -1.00 -5.18 5.46
CA THR A 280 -1.24 -6.63 5.51
C THR A 280 -0.67 -7.24 6.78
N ALA A 281 0.56 -6.92 7.16
CA ALA A 281 1.19 -7.47 8.37
C ALA A 281 0.40 -7.09 9.64
N LEU A 282 -0.10 -5.86 9.73
CA LEU A 282 -1.02 -5.41 10.78
C LEU A 282 -2.32 -6.25 10.80
N ALA A 283 -2.90 -6.52 9.62
CA ALA A 283 -4.11 -7.34 9.53
C ALA A 283 -3.92 -8.77 10.06
N PHE A 284 -2.72 -9.34 9.85
CA PHE A 284 -2.35 -10.64 10.43
C PHE A 284 -1.91 -10.57 11.90
N GLY A 285 -1.89 -9.39 12.51
CA GLY A 285 -1.45 -9.22 13.90
C GLY A 285 0.03 -9.55 14.11
N LEU A 286 0.87 -9.41 13.07
CA LEU A 286 2.30 -9.72 13.20
C LEU A 286 3.02 -8.66 14.02
N PRO A 287 3.98 -9.05 14.88
CA PRO A 287 4.96 -8.11 15.43
C PRO A 287 5.77 -7.52 14.29
N LEU A 288 6.15 -6.25 14.40
CA LEU A 288 6.81 -5.51 13.34
C LEU A 288 8.18 -5.01 13.77
N LEU A 289 9.17 -5.15 12.88
CA LEU A 289 10.45 -4.45 12.96
C LEU A 289 10.58 -3.53 11.76
N LEU A 290 10.62 -2.24 11.99
CA LEU A 290 10.57 -1.21 10.97
C LEU A 290 11.79 -0.29 11.07
N THR A 291 12.10 0.39 9.98
CA THR A 291 13.05 1.52 10.02
C THR A 291 12.34 2.82 10.36
N ASP A 292 13.05 3.76 10.95
CA ASP A 292 12.55 5.10 11.29
C ASP A 292 12.46 5.99 10.05
N VAL A 293 11.48 5.70 9.19
CA VAL A 293 11.23 6.43 7.92
C VAL A 293 9.74 6.62 7.66
N GLY A 294 9.40 7.73 7.05
CA GLY A 294 8.05 8.00 6.53
C GLY A 294 6.95 7.86 7.58
N SER A 295 5.96 7.02 7.30
CA SER A 295 4.82 6.75 8.19
C SER A 295 5.10 5.69 9.27
N PHE A 296 6.25 5.02 9.26
CA PHE A 296 6.54 3.92 10.19
C PHE A 296 6.57 4.32 11.67
N PRO A 297 7.11 5.51 12.06
CA PRO A 297 7.03 5.98 13.43
C PRO A 297 5.61 6.10 14.00
N GLU A 298 4.63 6.45 13.14
CA GLU A 298 3.23 6.54 13.57
C GLU A 298 2.65 5.16 13.93
N VAL A 299 3.08 4.11 13.23
CA VAL A 299 2.71 2.73 13.56
C VAL A 299 3.43 2.27 14.81
N ALA A 300 4.72 2.57 14.96
CA ALA A 300 5.48 2.22 16.16
C ALA A 300 4.92 2.89 17.43
N ALA A 301 4.38 4.10 17.32
CA ALA A 301 3.73 4.80 18.42
C ALA A 301 2.50 4.05 18.99
N THR A 302 1.90 3.11 18.23
CA THR A 302 0.83 2.23 18.74
C THR A 302 1.35 1.07 19.57
N GLY A 303 2.66 0.87 19.64
CA GLY A 303 3.30 -0.29 20.27
C GLY A 303 3.40 -1.53 19.38
N ALA A 304 2.94 -1.47 18.12
CA ALA A 304 2.92 -2.61 17.18
C ALA A 304 4.30 -2.91 16.57
N ALA A 305 5.23 -1.98 16.66
CA ALA A 305 6.53 -2.07 16.01
C ALA A 305 7.68 -1.57 16.87
N GLU A 306 8.85 -2.13 16.62
CA GLU A 306 10.13 -1.54 17.00
C GLU A 306 10.75 -0.81 15.83
N LEU A 307 11.48 0.27 16.14
CA LEU A 307 12.17 1.10 15.14
C LEU A 307 13.67 0.95 15.25
N VAL A 308 14.32 0.94 14.09
CA VAL A 308 15.77 1.05 13.94
C VAL A 308 16.11 2.14 12.92
N PRO A 309 17.32 2.74 12.99
CA PRO A 309 17.74 3.69 11.97
C PRO A 309 17.78 3.05 10.56
N PRO A 310 17.37 3.76 9.51
CA PRO A 310 17.47 3.26 8.14
C PRO A 310 18.94 3.12 7.70
N GLY A 311 19.24 2.03 6.99
CA GLY A 311 20.58 1.80 6.45
C GLY A 311 21.63 1.37 7.48
N ASP A 312 21.25 1.07 8.71
CA ASP A 312 22.13 0.61 9.78
C ASP A 312 21.99 -0.92 10.00
N PRO A 313 22.87 -1.74 9.43
CA PRO A 313 22.79 -3.18 9.59
C PRO A 313 23.14 -3.65 11.01
N VAL A 314 23.91 -2.86 11.79
CA VAL A 314 24.26 -3.22 13.17
C VAL A 314 23.06 -3.05 14.10
N ALA A 315 22.38 -1.91 14.01
CA ALA A 315 21.16 -1.67 14.77
C ALA A 315 20.07 -2.67 14.40
N LEU A 316 19.92 -2.96 13.10
CA LEU A 316 18.94 -3.95 12.61
C LEU A 316 19.26 -5.37 13.09
N ASN A 317 20.52 -5.79 13.07
CA ASN A 317 20.98 -7.08 13.61
C ASN A 317 20.63 -7.21 15.10
N GLY A 318 20.98 -6.21 15.91
CA GLY A 318 20.70 -6.23 17.34
C GLY A 318 19.19 -6.35 17.65
N ALA A 319 18.35 -5.63 16.91
CA ALA A 319 16.91 -5.70 17.06
C ALA A 319 16.34 -7.06 16.60
N LEU A 320 16.80 -7.59 15.45
CA LEU A 320 16.44 -8.92 14.96
C LEU A 320 16.80 -10.01 15.97
N ALA A 321 18.06 -10.04 16.44
CA ALA A 321 18.52 -11.02 17.43
C ALA A 321 17.69 -10.94 18.73
N GLY A 322 17.41 -9.71 19.20
CA GLY A 322 16.59 -9.48 20.39
C GLY A 322 15.17 -9.99 20.22
N LEU A 323 14.53 -9.72 19.07
CA LEU A 323 13.16 -10.17 18.79
C LEU A 323 13.08 -11.68 18.51
N VAL A 324 14.04 -12.27 17.82
CA VAL A 324 14.13 -13.74 17.61
C VAL A 324 14.26 -14.46 18.94
N GLY A 325 15.11 -13.98 19.84
CA GLY A 325 15.38 -14.59 21.14
C GLY A 325 14.31 -14.36 22.21
N ASP A 326 13.37 -13.42 22.01
CA ASP A 326 12.36 -13.07 23.02
C ASP A 326 10.92 -13.27 22.53
N PRO A 327 10.34 -14.48 22.71
CA PRO A 327 8.95 -14.74 22.34
C PRO A 327 7.92 -13.90 23.12
N ALA A 328 8.25 -13.44 24.34
CA ALA A 328 7.34 -12.62 25.13
C ALA A 328 7.22 -11.22 24.53
N ARG A 329 8.35 -10.63 24.11
CA ARG A 329 8.41 -9.36 23.41
C ARG A 329 7.65 -9.42 22.07
N ARG A 330 7.84 -10.48 21.26
CA ARG A 330 7.06 -10.69 20.03
C ARG A 330 5.56 -10.77 20.30
N ARG A 331 5.12 -11.50 21.34
CA ARG A 331 3.69 -11.56 21.71
C ARG A 331 3.13 -10.19 22.11
N ALA A 332 3.90 -9.38 22.83
CA ALA A 332 3.46 -8.03 23.20
C ALA A 332 3.25 -7.13 21.96
N LEU A 333 4.20 -7.13 21.03
CA LEU A 333 4.10 -6.42 19.76
C LEU A 333 2.94 -6.94 18.91
N ALA A 334 2.73 -8.25 18.84
CA ALA A 334 1.62 -8.87 18.11
C ALA A 334 0.26 -8.44 18.67
N ALA A 335 0.12 -8.41 19.99
CA ALA A 335 -1.11 -7.93 20.64
C ALA A 335 -1.38 -6.44 20.32
N ALA A 336 -0.33 -5.61 20.33
CA ALA A 336 -0.45 -4.20 19.96
C ALA A 336 -0.75 -4.02 18.45
N SER A 337 -0.17 -4.86 17.60
CA SER A 337 -0.46 -4.89 16.15
C SER A 337 -1.94 -5.21 15.88
N ALA A 338 -2.48 -6.25 16.53
CA ALA A 338 -3.89 -6.60 16.43
C ALA A 338 -4.81 -5.47 16.97
N ALA A 339 -4.42 -4.83 18.08
CA ALA A 339 -5.16 -3.68 18.63
C ALA A 339 -5.12 -2.47 17.67
N ALA A 340 -3.98 -2.19 17.07
CA ALA A 340 -3.85 -1.12 16.07
C ALA A 340 -4.70 -1.39 14.83
N ALA A 341 -4.72 -2.64 14.35
CA ALA A 341 -5.56 -3.07 13.22
C ALA A 341 -7.06 -2.91 13.50
N ALA A 342 -7.51 -3.25 14.71
CA ALA A 342 -8.90 -3.10 15.14
C ALA A 342 -9.29 -1.67 15.56
N GLY A 343 -8.31 -0.79 15.74
CA GLY A 343 -8.47 0.59 16.21
C GLY A 343 -8.20 1.63 15.10
N PRO A 344 -7.07 2.37 15.17
CA PRO A 344 -6.82 3.51 14.29
C PRO A 344 -6.68 3.13 12.80
N TYR A 345 -6.33 1.87 12.49
CA TYR A 345 -6.19 1.37 11.12
C TYR A 345 -7.39 0.55 10.64
N ALA A 346 -8.47 0.45 11.45
CA ALA A 346 -9.72 -0.18 11.05
C ALA A 346 -10.47 0.66 10.01
N TRP A 347 -11.12 0.00 9.05
CA TRP A 347 -11.84 0.69 7.97
C TRP A 347 -13.07 1.48 8.43
N GLY A 348 -13.72 1.10 9.55
CA GLY A 348 -14.89 1.83 10.07
C GLY A 348 -14.54 3.28 10.42
N PRO A 349 -13.63 3.54 11.38
CA PRO A 349 -13.16 4.90 11.72
C PRO A 349 -12.57 5.65 10.51
N ILE A 350 -11.88 4.97 9.60
CA ILE A 350 -11.33 5.56 8.38
C ILE A 350 -12.45 6.05 7.47
N ALA A 351 -13.49 5.24 7.25
CA ALA A 351 -14.65 5.63 6.45
C ALA A 351 -15.39 6.82 7.05
N GLU A 352 -15.58 6.86 8.37
CA GLU A 352 -16.21 7.98 9.08
C GLU A 352 -15.44 9.29 8.84
N ARG A 353 -14.10 9.25 8.91
CA ARG A 353 -13.25 10.42 8.63
C ARG A 353 -13.38 10.89 7.18
N HIS A 354 -13.43 9.97 6.21
CA HIS A 354 -13.67 10.32 4.81
C HIS A 354 -15.06 10.96 4.62
N LEU A 355 -16.11 10.38 5.22
CA LEU A 355 -17.46 10.92 5.13
C LEU A 355 -17.58 12.31 5.77
N ALA A 356 -16.90 12.54 6.90
CA ALA A 356 -16.83 13.86 7.52
C ALA A 356 -16.13 14.88 6.60
N LEU A 357 -15.02 14.48 5.94
CA LEU A 357 -14.35 15.30 4.94
C LEU A 357 -15.30 15.63 3.77
N TYR A 358 -15.97 14.62 3.20
CA TYR A 358 -16.88 14.82 2.08
C TYR A 358 -18.06 15.72 2.43
N ALA A 359 -18.62 15.57 3.64
CA ALA A 359 -19.71 16.43 4.10
C ALA A 359 -19.30 17.91 4.16
N ARG A 360 -18.06 18.22 4.58
CA ARG A 360 -17.54 19.59 4.58
C ARG A 360 -17.39 20.19 3.17
N LEU A 361 -17.20 19.35 2.16
CA LEU A 361 -17.00 19.80 0.76
C LEU A 361 -18.33 19.97 0.00
N VAL A 362 -19.39 19.29 0.42
CA VAL A 362 -20.71 19.33 -0.23
C VAL A 362 -21.61 20.38 0.42
N GLY A 363 -21.36 20.67 1.71
CA GLY A 363 -21.98 21.66 2.54
C GLY A 363 -22.89 22.19 2.77
#